data_0f63c919590143f33446d9580507da6e
#
_entry.id   0f63c919590143f33446d9580507da6e
#
_cell.length_a   1.000
_cell.length_b   1.000
_cell.length_c   1.000
_cell.angle_alpha   90.00
_cell.angle_beta   90.00
_cell.angle_gamma   90.00
#
_symmetry.space_group_name_H-M   'P 1'
#
loop_
_entity.id
_entity.type
_entity.pdbx_description
1 polymer ?
#
loop_
_entity_poly.entity_id
_entity_poly.type
_entity_poly.pdbx_seq_one_letter_code
_entity_poly.pdbx_strand_id
1 'polypeptide(L)'
;SNGQTRDRVGRLITCEHGGRRVTRTEYNGSISILVDNYKGKRLSSPNDVIVKSDGSIWFTDPPFGILGNYEGHKAEPELGENIYRLNSETGSVTVVADNVLGPNGLAFSPNEDRLYVVESRGNPTRKILEYDVAGDGMKILNKRVLVDAGSGTPDGFRVDVDGNLW
;
A
#
# COMPACT_ATOMS: atom_id res chain seq x y z
N SER A 1 -7.11 8.35 -9.45
CA SER A 1 -5.92 8.14 -8.61
C SER A 1 -6.31 8.15 -7.15
N ASN A 2 -5.53 7.50 -6.32
CA ASN A 2 -5.62 7.53 -4.88
C ASN A 2 -4.22 7.85 -4.30
N GLY A 3 -3.57 6.98 -3.54
CA GLY A 3 -2.25 7.23 -2.98
C GLY A 3 -1.17 7.50 -4.04
N GLN A 4 -0.24 8.36 -3.71
CA GLN A 4 0.84 8.78 -4.59
C GLN A 4 2.15 8.97 -3.80
N THR A 5 3.25 8.64 -4.46
CA THR A 5 4.59 8.85 -3.93
C THR A 5 5.58 9.09 -5.07
N ARG A 6 6.85 9.31 -4.75
CA ARG A 6 7.93 9.40 -5.74
C ARG A 6 8.88 8.21 -5.62
N ASP A 7 9.35 7.73 -6.77
CA ASP A 7 10.45 6.75 -6.76
C ASP A 7 11.79 7.43 -6.43
N ARG A 8 12.85 6.64 -6.32
CA ARG A 8 14.18 7.12 -5.89
C ARG A 8 14.84 8.08 -6.87
N VAL A 9 14.33 8.19 -8.09
CA VAL A 9 14.79 9.15 -9.11
C VAL A 9 13.77 10.26 -9.40
N GLY A 10 12.71 10.36 -8.57
CA GLY A 10 11.76 11.49 -8.56
C GLY A 10 10.55 11.32 -9.48
N ARG A 11 10.35 10.14 -10.11
CA ARG A 11 9.17 9.89 -10.94
C ARG A 11 7.95 9.60 -10.06
N LEU A 12 6.77 10.04 -10.48
CA LEU A 12 5.52 9.85 -9.75
C LEU A 12 5.06 8.39 -9.86
N ILE A 13 4.81 7.76 -8.73
CA ILE A 13 4.11 6.47 -8.60
C ILE A 13 2.69 6.75 -8.13
N THR A 14 1.69 6.11 -8.74
CA THR A 14 0.27 6.36 -8.48
C THR A 14 -0.50 5.05 -8.35
N CYS A 15 -1.30 4.94 -7.30
CA CYS A 15 -2.37 3.95 -7.18
C CYS A 15 -3.61 4.42 -7.94
N GLU A 16 -4.19 3.57 -8.76
CA GLU A 16 -5.38 3.88 -9.56
C GLU A 16 -6.53 2.92 -9.23
N HIS A 17 -7.60 3.42 -8.60
CA HIS A 17 -8.80 2.63 -8.31
C HIS A 17 -9.52 2.20 -9.60
N GLY A 18 -9.84 3.13 -10.48
CA GLY A 18 -10.55 2.82 -11.74
C GLY A 18 -9.72 1.95 -12.69
N GLY A 19 -8.40 2.14 -12.72
CA GLY A 19 -7.47 1.31 -13.49
C GLY A 19 -7.17 -0.04 -12.84
N ARG A 20 -7.39 -0.17 -11.52
CA ARG A 20 -7.05 -1.36 -10.71
C ARG A 20 -5.56 -1.71 -10.87
N ARG A 21 -4.67 -0.72 -10.72
CA ARG A 21 -3.25 -0.86 -11.03
C ARG A 21 -2.40 0.16 -10.28
N VAL A 22 -1.10 -0.09 -10.24
CA VAL A 22 -0.08 0.90 -9.85
C VAL A 22 0.68 1.32 -11.11
N THR A 23 0.84 2.62 -11.28
CA THR A 23 1.48 3.21 -12.46
C THR A 23 2.65 4.10 -12.08
N ARG A 24 3.50 4.41 -13.07
CA ARG A 24 4.58 5.37 -12.96
C ARG A 24 4.50 6.37 -14.10
N THR A 25 4.58 7.65 -13.79
CA THR A 25 4.71 8.71 -14.78
C THR A 25 6.19 8.90 -15.09
N GLU A 26 6.57 8.66 -16.34
CA GLU A 26 7.94 8.81 -16.82
C GLU A 26 8.27 10.30 -17.08
N TYR A 27 9.56 10.64 -17.21
CA TYR A 27 10.00 12.03 -17.42
C TYR A 27 9.46 12.67 -18.72
N ASN A 28 9.13 11.87 -19.72
CA ASN A 28 8.50 12.34 -20.96
C ASN A 28 6.97 12.49 -20.86
N GLY A 29 6.40 12.26 -19.67
CA GLY A 29 4.97 12.34 -19.42
C GLY A 29 4.18 11.06 -19.76
N SER A 30 4.82 10.03 -20.33
CA SER A 30 4.14 8.75 -20.57
C SER A 30 3.86 8.01 -19.25
N ILE A 31 2.87 7.13 -19.26
CA ILE A 31 2.47 6.34 -18.10
C ILE A 31 2.84 4.88 -18.35
N SER A 32 3.68 4.34 -17.48
CA SER A 32 4.04 2.92 -17.43
C SER A 32 3.19 2.20 -16.40
N ILE A 33 2.56 1.07 -16.76
CA ILE A 33 1.91 0.18 -15.79
C ILE A 33 3.02 -0.63 -15.10
N LEU A 34 3.09 -0.53 -13.77
CA LEU A 34 4.05 -1.28 -12.97
C LEU A 34 3.48 -2.64 -12.55
N VAL A 35 2.21 -2.66 -12.16
CA VAL A 35 1.48 -3.88 -11.79
C VAL A 35 -0.03 -3.63 -11.89
N ASP A 36 -0.77 -4.61 -12.41
CA ASP A 36 -2.23 -4.63 -12.49
C ASP A 36 -2.83 -5.98 -12.08
N ASN A 37 -1.98 -6.99 -11.88
CA ASN A 37 -2.40 -8.33 -11.50
C ASN A 37 -1.38 -9.01 -10.58
N TYR A 38 -1.84 -10.03 -9.86
CA TYR A 38 -1.01 -10.95 -9.09
C TYR A 38 -1.41 -12.39 -9.41
N LYS A 39 -0.45 -13.18 -9.91
CA LYS A 39 -0.69 -14.59 -10.33
C LYS A 39 -1.84 -14.73 -11.33
N GLY A 40 -1.96 -13.80 -12.28
CA GLY A 40 -2.99 -13.81 -13.31
C GLY A 40 -4.38 -13.33 -12.86
N LYS A 41 -4.55 -12.94 -11.59
CA LYS A 41 -5.78 -12.36 -11.04
C LYS A 41 -5.61 -10.84 -10.93
N ARG A 42 -6.64 -10.11 -11.29
CA ARG A 42 -6.62 -8.65 -11.28
C ARG A 42 -6.58 -8.10 -9.86
N LEU A 43 -5.78 -7.05 -9.63
CA LEU A 43 -5.79 -6.31 -8.37
C LEU A 43 -7.19 -5.75 -8.08
N SER A 44 -7.50 -5.52 -6.81
CA SER A 44 -8.79 -4.96 -6.41
C SER A 44 -8.85 -3.45 -6.68
N SER A 45 -8.19 -2.66 -5.88
CA SER A 45 -8.09 -1.21 -6.06
C SER A 45 -6.92 -0.67 -5.25
N PRO A 46 -5.69 -0.71 -5.79
CA PRO A 46 -4.52 -0.19 -5.08
C PRO A 46 -4.80 1.18 -4.48
N ASN A 47 -4.54 1.31 -3.16
CA ASN A 47 -4.99 2.47 -2.40
C ASN A 47 -3.83 3.41 -2.03
N ASP A 48 -2.86 2.99 -1.23
CA ASP A 48 -1.69 3.80 -0.88
C ASP A 48 -0.39 3.11 -1.27
N VAL A 49 0.68 3.88 -1.44
CA VAL A 49 1.95 3.41 -1.99
C VAL A 49 3.14 4.17 -1.40
N ILE A 50 4.20 3.43 -1.09
CA ILE A 50 5.49 3.95 -0.64
C ILE A 50 6.63 3.27 -1.39
N VAL A 51 7.79 3.92 -1.40
CA VAL A 51 9.03 3.40 -2.01
C VAL A 51 10.11 3.27 -0.94
N LYS A 52 10.62 2.07 -0.77
CA LYS A 52 11.71 1.76 0.15
C LYS A 52 13.06 2.27 -0.40
N SER A 53 14.08 2.42 0.45
CA SER A 53 15.42 2.87 0.06
C SER A 53 16.10 1.95 -0.98
N ASP A 54 15.74 0.65 -1.00
CA ASP A 54 16.20 -0.33 -1.99
C ASP A 54 15.49 -0.21 -3.36
N GLY A 55 14.58 0.77 -3.52
CA GLY A 55 13.80 0.99 -4.73
C GLY A 55 12.56 0.10 -4.86
N SER A 56 12.31 -0.84 -3.94
CA SER A 56 11.08 -1.63 -3.96
C SER A 56 9.86 -0.76 -3.66
N ILE A 57 8.74 -1.09 -4.30
CA ILE A 57 7.48 -0.36 -4.20
C ILE A 57 6.51 -1.20 -3.37
N TRP A 58 5.97 -0.62 -2.31
CA TRP A 58 5.04 -1.28 -1.41
C TRP A 58 3.69 -0.60 -1.50
N PHE A 59 2.61 -1.38 -1.63
CA PHE A 59 1.27 -0.81 -1.78
C PHE A 59 0.20 -1.68 -1.14
N THR A 60 -0.89 -1.04 -0.76
CA THR A 60 -2.10 -1.69 -0.21
C THR A 60 -3.12 -1.88 -1.32
N ASP A 61 -3.88 -3.00 -1.27
CA ASP A 61 -4.90 -3.33 -2.28
C ASP A 61 -6.22 -3.76 -1.61
N PRO A 62 -6.93 -2.83 -0.94
CA PRO A 62 -8.27 -3.07 -0.44
C PRO A 62 -9.31 -3.00 -1.57
N PRO A 63 -10.57 -3.44 -1.35
CA PRO A 63 -11.60 -3.42 -2.39
C PRO A 63 -12.33 -2.07 -2.53
N PHE A 64 -11.88 -0.97 -1.92
CA PHE A 64 -12.64 0.28 -1.82
C PHE A 64 -13.10 0.81 -3.17
N GLY A 65 -12.23 0.82 -4.18
CA GLY A 65 -12.52 1.32 -5.52
C GLY A 65 -13.41 0.39 -6.36
N ILE A 66 -13.73 -0.83 -5.88
CA ILE A 66 -14.61 -1.77 -6.59
C ILE A 66 -15.90 -2.09 -5.83
N LEU A 67 -16.13 -1.50 -4.65
CA LEU A 67 -17.38 -1.65 -3.90
C LEU A 67 -18.56 -0.97 -4.59
N GLY A 68 -18.31 0.06 -5.38
CA GLY A 68 -19.31 0.86 -6.08
C GLY A 68 -18.74 1.54 -7.32
N ASN A 69 -19.47 2.52 -7.85
CA ASN A 69 -19.09 3.27 -9.06
C ASN A 69 -18.64 4.72 -8.74
N TYR A 70 -18.36 5.02 -7.49
CA TYR A 70 -17.96 6.37 -7.08
C TYR A 70 -16.44 6.60 -7.23
N GLU A 71 -15.63 5.70 -6.67
CA GLU A 71 -14.16 5.79 -6.72
C GLU A 71 -13.55 5.01 -7.89
N GLY A 72 -14.29 4.08 -8.45
CA GLY A 72 -13.88 3.24 -9.57
C GLY A 72 -15.09 2.60 -10.24
N HIS A 73 -15.00 1.32 -10.55
CA HIS A 73 -16.08 0.56 -11.17
C HIS A 73 -16.38 -0.68 -10.34
N LYS A 74 -17.66 -0.88 -10.00
CA LYS A 74 -18.10 -2.03 -9.21
C LYS A 74 -17.65 -3.34 -9.87
N ALA A 75 -16.98 -4.18 -9.09
CA ALA A 75 -16.51 -5.50 -9.51
C ALA A 75 -16.39 -6.43 -8.31
N GLU A 76 -16.36 -7.73 -8.56
CA GLU A 76 -16.02 -8.71 -7.54
C GLU A 76 -14.50 -8.78 -7.34
N PRO A 77 -14.00 -8.85 -6.10
CA PRO A 77 -12.59 -9.02 -5.83
C PRO A 77 -12.13 -10.43 -6.26
N GLU A 78 -11.03 -10.49 -6.99
CA GLU A 78 -10.39 -11.74 -7.41
C GLU A 78 -9.29 -12.19 -6.43
N LEU A 79 -8.83 -11.27 -5.58
CA LEU A 79 -7.77 -11.45 -4.60
C LEU A 79 -8.26 -11.05 -3.20
N GLY A 80 -7.55 -11.48 -2.17
CA GLY A 80 -7.74 -10.98 -0.80
C GLY A 80 -7.27 -9.54 -0.64
N GLU A 81 -7.55 -8.98 0.53
CA GLU A 81 -7.10 -7.64 0.93
C GLU A 81 -5.62 -7.73 1.34
N ASN A 82 -4.73 -7.44 0.41
CA ASN A 82 -3.31 -7.70 0.57
C ASN A 82 -2.48 -6.40 0.66
N ILE A 83 -1.32 -6.55 1.28
CA ILE A 83 -0.21 -5.61 1.12
C ILE A 83 0.83 -6.30 0.25
N TYR A 84 1.28 -5.62 -0.79
CA TYR A 84 2.21 -6.13 -1.77
C TYR A 84 3.55 -5.40 -1.72
N ARG A 85 4.60 -6.13 -2.09
CA ARG A 85 5.92 -5.61 -2.43
C ARG A 85 6.20 -5.93 -3.89
N LEU A 86 6.48 -4.91 -4.68
CA LEU A 86 6.93 -5.00 -6.07
C LEU A 86 8.44 -4.72 -6.11
N ASN A 87 9.20 -5.64 -6.65
CA ASN A 87 10.59 -5.39 -7.02
C ASN A 87 10.59 -4.58 -8.33
N SER A 88 11.08 -3.34 -8.27
CA SER A 88 11.04 -2.41 -9.41
C SER A 88 11.99 -2.77 -10.55
N GLU A 89 12.98 -3.63 -10.31
CA GLU A 89 13.96 -4.07 -11.32
C GLU A 89 13.45 -5.30 -12.08
N THR A 90 12.90 -6.27 -11.36
CA THR A 90 12.49 -7.56 -11.95
C THR A 90 11.00 -7.60 -12.31
N GLY A 91 10.19 -6.67 -11.78
CA GLY A 91 8.73 -6.69 -11.88
C GLY A 91 8.07 -7.77 -11.00
N SER A 92 8.84 -8.48 -10.17
CA SER A 92 8.32 -9.53 -9.30
C SER A 92 7.47 -8.95 -8.18
N VAL A 93 6.26 -9.49 -7.99
CA VAL A 93 5.31 -9.09 -6.95
C VAL A 93 5.18 -10.18 -5.91
N THR A 94 5.20 -9.80 -4.64
CA THR A 94 5.00 -10.70 -3.49
C THR A 94 3.96 -10.12 -2.53
N VAL A 95 3.12 -10.98 -1.93
CA VAL A 95 2.28 -10.60 -0.79
C VAL A 95 3.16 -10.59 0.45
N VAL A 96 3.16 -9.47 1.19
CA VAL A 96 3.91 -9.32 2.44
C VAL A 96 3.00 -9.42 3.66
N ALA A 97 1.70 -9.09 3.51
CA ALA A 97 0.66 -9.36 4.49
C ALA A 97 -0.70 -9.57 3.80
N ASP A 98 -1.51 -10.48 4.35
CA ASP A 98 -2.87 -10.83 3.91
C ASP A 98 -3.88 -10.87 5.06
N ASN A 99 -3.51 -10.29 6.19
CA ASN A 99 -4.24 -10.37 7.45
C ASN A 99 -4.56 -8.98 8.04
N VAL A 100 -4.76 -7.98 7.17
CA VAL A 100 -5.20 -6.62 7.51
C VAL A 100 -6.55 -6.37 6.87
N LEU A 101 -7.53 -5.95 7.66
CA LEU A 101 -8.88 -5.66 7.17
C LEU A 101 -8.96 -4.23 6.61
N GLY A 102 -9.12 -4.12 5.30
CA GLY A 102 -9.10 -2.84 4.60
C GLY A 102 -7.77 -2.11 4.77
N PRO A 103 -6.64 -2.70 4.30
CA PRO A 103 -5.35 -2.02 4.40
C PRO A 103 -5.40 -0.71 3.61
N ASN A 104 -5.08 0.41 4.28
CA ASN A 104 -5.18 1.76 3.73
C ASN A 104 -3.79 2.41 3.74
N GLY A 105 -3.61 3.56 4.41
CA GLY A 105 -2.32 4.23 4.49
C GLY A 105 -1.20 3.32 5.00
N LEU A 106 0.01 3.48 4.45
CA LEU A 106 1.19 2.79 4.92
C LEU A 106 2.41 3.70 4.90
N ALA A 107 3.35 3.48 5.83
CA ALA A 107 4.62 4.21 5.87
C ALA A 107 5.70 3.38 6.59
N PHE A 108 6.96 3.54 6.17
CA PHE A 108 8.10 3.04 6.94
C PHE A 108 8.50 4.01 8.05
N SER A 109 9.11 3.46 9.11
CA SER A 109 9.93 4.24 10.05
C SER A 109 11.12 4.89 9.33
N PRO A 110 11.76 5.93 9.91
CA PRO A 110 12.93 6.57 9.29
C PRO A 110 14.06 5.59 8.95
N ASN A 111 14.27 4.56 9.77
CA ASN A 111 15.28 3.53 9.55
C ASN A 111 14.79 2.36 8.67
N GLU A 112 13.52 2.38 8.25
CA GLU A 112 12.87 1.32 7.46
C GLU A 112 12.90 -0.07 8.11
N ASP A 113 13.07 -0.14 9.43
CA ASP A 113 13.02 -1.36 10.23
C ASP A 113 11.60 -1.66 10.75
N ARG A 114 10.67 -0.71 10.58
CA ARG A 114 9.24 -0.83 10.90
C ARG A 114 8.41 -0.45 9.68
N LEU A 115 7.25 -1.12 9.54
CA LEU A 115 6.18 -0.72 8.64
C LEU A 115 4.92 -0.45 9.46
N TYR A 116 4.34 0.71 9.27
CA TYR A 116 3.05 1.10 9.84
C TYR A 116 1.97 0.98 8.78
N VAL A 117 0.79 0.45 9.17
CA VAL A 117 -0.33 0.23 8.24
C VAL A 117 -1.65 0.56 8.93
N VAL A 118 -2.48 1.33 8.25
CA VAL A 118 -3.86 1.57 8.71
C VAL A 118 -4.74 0.36 8.39
N GLU A 119 -5.45 -0.14 9.39
CA GLU A 119 -6.52 -1.12 9.27
C GLU A 119 -7.88 -0.39 9.32
N SER A 120 -8.42 0.00 8.16
CA SER A 120 -9.61 0.85 8.07
C SER A 120 -10.92 0.13 8.33
N ARG A 121 -10.94 -1.21 8.27
CA ARG A 121 -12.14 -2.03 8.49
C ARG A 121 -12.06 -2.88 9.76
N GLY A 122 -11.12 -2.57 10.65
CA GLY A 122 -11.01 -3.21 11.96
C GLY A 122 -12.32 -3.09 12.76
N ASN A 123 -12.67 -4.16 13.48
CA ASN A 123 -13.86 -4.21 14.33
C ASN A 123 -13.45 -4.73 15.73
N PRO A 124 -13.85 -4.09 16.83
CA PRO A 124 -14.81 -2.96 16.94
C PRO A 124 -14.22 -1.60 16.57
N THR A 125 -12.90 -1.46 16.51
CA THR A 125 -12.21 -0.19 16.25
C THR A 125 -11.21 -0.33 15.10
N ARG A 126 -10.96 0.77 14.41
CA ARG A 126 -9.89 0.88 13.42
C ARG A 126 -8.56 1.05 14.12
N LYS A 127 -7.47 0.68 13.46
CA LYS A 127 -6.14 0.63 14.09
C LYS A 127 -5.07 1.14 13.18
N ILE A 128 -3.98 1.61 13.76
CA ILE A 128 -2.68 1.65 13.09
C ILE A 128 -1.89 0.46 13.61
N LEU A 129 -1.51 -0.40 12.69
CA LEU A 129 -0.72 -1.60 12.96
C LEU A 129 0.76 -1.30 12.73
N GLU A 130 1.61 -1.99 13.45
CA GLU A 130 3.06 -1.96 13.29
C GLU A 130 3.59 -3.36 13.02
N TYR A 131 4.55 -3.45 12.12
CA TYR A 131 5.28 -4.66 11.78
C TYR A 131 6.78 -4.41 11.87
N ASP A 132 7.54 -5.43 12.21
CA ASP A 132 8.97 -5.44 12.00
C ASP A 132 9.27 -5.76 10.53
N VAL A 133 10.18 -5.01 9.91
CA VAL A 133 10.71 -5.34 8.58
C VAL A 133 11.88 -6.29 8.76
N ALA A 134 11.86 -7.45 8.11
CA ALA A 134 12.94 -8.42 8.18
C ALA A 134 14.26 -7.81 7.64
N GLY A 135 15.41 -8.30 8.13
CA GLY A 135 16.71 -7.73 7.77
C GLY A 135 17.06 -7.79 6.28
N ASP A 136 16.40 -8.66 5.51
CA ASP A 136 16.51 -8.72 4.04
C ASP A 136 15.59 -7.71 3.33
N GLY A 137 14.76 -6.98 4.08
CA GLY A 137 13.78 -6.01 3.53
C GLY A 137 12.67 -6.63 2.68
N MET A 138 12.48 -7.95 2.71
CA MET A 138 11.54 -8.64 1.82
C MET A 138 10.25 -9.09 2.49
N LYS A 139 10.22 -9.13 3.83
CA LYS A 139 9.11 -9.63 4.64
C LYS A 139 8.83 -8.72 5.81
N ILE A 140 7.59 -8.78 6.30
CA ILE A 140 7.19 -8.15 7.56
C ILE A 140 6.74 -9.22 8.55
N LEU A 141 7.01 -8.98 9.83
CA LEU A 141 6.85 -9.93 10.93
C LEU A 141 6.24 -9.22 12.14
N ASN A 142 5.85 -9.99 13.15
CA ASN A 142 5.48 -9.48 14.47
C ASN A 142 4.41 -8.38 14.45
N LYS A 143 3.28 -8.66 13.75
CA LYS A 143 2.12 -7.77 13.72
C LYS A 143 1.69 -7.39 15.14
N ARG A 144 1.55 -6.09 15.42
CA ARG A 144 1.03 -5.56 16.68
C ARG A 144 0.21 -4.29 16.47
N VAL A 145 -0.64 -3.98 17.41
CA VAL A 145 -1.40 -2.72 17.40
C VAL A 145 -0.50 -1.63 17.97
N LEU A 146 -0.24 -0.58 17.18
CA LEU A 146 0.45 0.62 17.62
C LEU A 146 -0.54 1.62 18.22
N VAL A 147 -1.64 1.87 17.52
CA VAL A 147 -2.69 2.80 17.95
C VAL A 147 -4.05 2.15 17.73
N ASP A 148 -4.89 2.16 18.75
CA ASP A 148 -6.33 1.95 18.62
C ASP A 148 -6.99 3.31 18.40
N ALA A 149 -7.63 3.49 17.23
CA ALA A 149 -8.20 4.78 16.86
C ALA A 149 -9.56 5.06 17.53
N GLY A 150 -10.08 4.14 18.34
CA GLY A 150 -11.40 4.28 18.97
C GLY A 150 -12.50 4.57 17.94
N SER A 151 -13.14 5.73 18.05
CA SER A 151 -14.14 6.21 17.09
C SER A 151 -13.53 6.86 15.83
N GLY A 152 -12.22 7.02 15.78
CA GLY A 152 -11.51 7.64 14.66
C GLY A 152 -11.52 6.78 13.39
N THR A 153 -11.23 7.42 12.27
CA THR A 153 -11.16 6.78 10.95
C THR A 153 -9.84 7.13 10.27
N PRO A 154 -8.71 6.56 10.74
CA PRO A 154 -7.42 6.83 10.11
C PRO A 154 -7.45 6.41 8.64
N ASP A 155 -6.78 7.17 7.80
CA ASP A 155 -6.72 6.99 6.35
C ASP A 155 -5.25 7.00 5.89
N GLY A 156 -4.80 8.01 5.16
CA GLY A 156 -3.40 8.21 4.82
C GLY A 156 -2.64 8.92 5.94
N PHE A 157 -1.35 8.65 6.06
CA PHE A 157 -0.48 9.31 7.03
C PHE A 157 0.97 9.38 6.52
N ARG A 158 1.81 10.11 7.23
CA ARG A 158 3.25 10.19 6.95
C ARG A 158 4.03 10.08 8.26
N VAL A 159 5.30 9.71 8.13
CA VAL A 159 6.25 9.64 9.24
C VAL A 159 7.33 10.67 9.03
N ASP A 160 7.61 11.48 10.05
CA ASP A 160 8.69 12.47 10.00
C ASP A 160 10.06 11.84 10.34
N VAL A 161 11.11 12.64 10.28
CA VAL A 161 12.49 12.19 10.54
C VAL A 161 12.72 11.75 11.99
N ASP A 162 11.88 12.20 12.91
CA ASP A 162 11.93 11.84 14.33
C ASP A 162 11.08 10.60 14.65
N GLY A 163 10.36 10.07 13.66
CA GLY A 163 9.52 8.88 13.78
C GLY A 163 8.08 9.16 14.24
N ASN A 164 7.64 10.43 14.26
CA ASN A 164 6.26 10.75 14.61
C ASN A 164 5.33 10.48 13.40
N LEU A 165 4.12 10.02 13.69
CA LEU A 165 3.06 9.79 12.71
C LEU A 165 2.15 11.02 12.65
N TRP A 166 1.90 11.52 11.41
CA TRP A 166 1.05 12.69 11.12
C TRP A 166 -0.10 12.34 10.19
#